data_66972501882c1a1a30daa6777e1fdc82
#
_entry.id   66972501882c1a1a30daa6777e1fdc82
#
_cell.length_a   1.000
_cell.length_b   1.000
_cell.length_c   1.000
_cell.angle_alpha   90.00
_cell.angle_beta   90.00
_cell.angle_gamma   90.00
#
_symmetry.space_group_name_H-M   'P 1'
#
loop_
_entity.id
_entity.type
_entity.pdbx_description
1 polymer ?
#
loop_
_entity_poly.entity_id
_entity_poly.type
_entity_poly.pdbx_seq_one_letter_code
_entity_poly.pdbx_strand_id
1 'polypeptide(L)'
;MIPTAVSQLAEQVINAIVSVLAGYLLVKAYKGASDVAAYGAAGGTLGTAMGAFTALLFVGFVYMVYRPAFTRKMNHDRWGATETTAELCRLIALTAIPIMIGQTFYQISAAIDDIMYANIMKSIGTASDVISKTNGNYNSSYIMLINLPMGVASAMSSSMLPSVVASYAQGKINDIRSKIEATIKINMMIAIPSFIGLTMLGGPIIQLLFPRYNSAEGAMMLKIGAIAVVFYTMSTVTSSALQGIDRINSPVRHSFISLIVHIVLTWGLLKFTRLGIYALVIGSASFPVIIFILNLIELYNEIGYRQEIKITYVVPLICSVVMGIAAWLTYRLFHVFAGNTVSLLAALMIAAVVYFGQLYVCRKKGIY
;
A
#
# COMPACT_ATOMS: atom_id res chain seq x y z
N MET A 1 12.02 -1.69 17.45
CA MET A 1 11.71 -1.93 16.02
C MET A 1 11.73 -3.41 15.64
N ILE A 2 12.75 -4.21 16.00
CA ILE A 2 12.79 -5.66 15.66
C ILE A 2 11.57 -6.43 16.17
N PRO A 3 11.14 -6.30 17.46
CA PRO A 3 9.96 -7.03 17.94
C PRO A 3 8.67 -6.72 17.16
N THR A 4 8.47 -5.45 16.79
CA THR A 4 7.28 -5.03 16.00
C THR A 4 7.31 -5.63 14.60
N ALA A 5 8.46 -5.62 13.92
CA ALA A 5 8.60 -6.22 12.60
C ALA A 5 8.37 -7.74 12.64
N VAL A 6 8.89 -8.42 13.66
CA VAL A 6 8.68 -9.87 13.83
C VAL A 6 7.22 -10.18 14.15
N SER A 7 6.54 -9.38 15.00
CA SER A 7 5.11 -9.57 15.28
C SER A 7 4.24 -9.41 14.03
N GLN A 8 4.54 -8.42 13.18
CA GLN A 8 3.83 -8.22 11.91
C GLN A 8 4.06 -9.37 10.91
N LEU A 9 5.29 -9.88 10.83
CA LEU A 9 5.57 -11.06 10.01
C LEU A 9 4.82 -12.29 10.51
N ALA A 10 4.82 -12.55 11.82
CA ALA A 10 4.08 -13.64 12.43
C ALA A 10 2.56 -13.49 12.18
N GLU A 11 2.03 -12.29 12.32
CA GLU A 11 0.64 -11.96 11.99
C GLU A 11 0.29 -12.34 10.55
N GLN A 12 1.11 -11.92 9.57
CA GLN A 12 0.84 -12.20 8.15
C GLN A 12 0.94 -13.69 7.82
N VAL A 13 1.90 -14.39 8.39
CA VAL A 13 2.08 -15.84 8.18
C VAL A 13 0.86 -16.60 8.75
N ILE A 14 0.47 -16.32 9.98
CA ILE A 14 -0.67 -16.98 10.62
C ILE A 14 -1.99 -16.60 9.92
N ASN A 15 -2.17 -15.33 9.55
CA ASN A 15 -3.30 -14.90 8.75
C ASN A 15 -3.42 -15.72 7.45
N ALA A 16 -2.33 -15.84 6.69
CA ALA A 16 -2.33 -16.60 5.43
C ALA A 16 -2.68 -18.09 5.66
N ILE A 17 -2.06 -18.74 6.65
CA ILE A 17 -2.30 -20.16 6.95
C ILE A 17 -3.74 -20.36 7.40
N VAL A 18 -4.22 -19.58 8.37
CA VAL A 18 -5.54 -19.76 8.94
C VAL A 18 -6.65 -19.38 7.95
N SER A 19 -6.49 -18.31 7.18
CA SER A 19 -7.45 -17.93 6.13
C SER A 19 -7.68 -19.05 5.12
N VAL A 20 -6.60 -19.66 4.63
CA VAL A 20 -6.68 -20.75 3.66
C VAL A 20 -7.28 -22.01 4.29
N LEU A 21 -6.79 -22.37 5.47
CA LEU A 21 -7.23 -23.58 6.17
C LEU A 21 -8.70 -23.48 6.61
N ALA A 22 -9.08 -22.39 7.29
CA ALA A 22 -10.46 -22.16 7.75
C ALA A 22 -11.41 -21.99 6.56
N GLY A 23 -11.02 -21.24 5.52
CA GLY A 23 -11.80 -21.14 4.29
C GLY A 23 -12.05 -22.50 3.64
N TYR A 24 -11.02 -23.33 3.50
CA TYR A 24 -11.15 -24.68 2.96
C TYR A 24 -12.07 -25.57 3.82
N LEU A 25 -11.86 -25.58 5.13
CA LEU A 25 -12.65 -26.40 6.06
C LEU A 25 -14.12 -25.98 6.08
N LEU A 26 -14.41 -24.68 6.12
CA LEU A 26 -15.78 -24.17 6.12
C LEU A 26 -16.47 -24.43 4.78
N VAL A 27 -15.83 -24.20 3.66
CA VAL A 27 -16.38 -24.55 2.33
C VAL A 27 -16.65 -26.05 2.22
N LYS A 28 -15.76 -26.90 2.73
CA LYS A 28 -15.94 -28.36 2.74
C LYS A 28 -17.10 -28.80 3.65
N ALA A 29 -17.20 -28.20 4.84
CA ALA A 29 -18.26 -28.55 5.83
C ALA A 29 -19.65 -28.13 5.33
N TYR A 30 -19.76 -26.99 4.65
CA TYR A 30 -21.02 -26.42 4.17
C TYR A 30 -21.22 -26.56 2.66
N LYS A 31 -20.66 -27.59 2.03
CA LYS A 31 -20.63 -27.80 0.56
C LYS A 31 -22.02 -27.88 -0.11
N GLY A 32 -23.09 -28.14 0.67
CA GLY A 32 -24.47 -28.20 0.19
C GLY A 32 -25.33 -26.98 0.53
N ALA A 33 -24.77 -25.96 1.19
CA ALA A 33 -25.53 -24.76 1.56
C ALA A 33 -25.65 -23.79 0.38
N SER A 34 -26.75 -23.02 0.33
CA SER A 34 -26.95 -21.95 -0.67
C SER A 34 -25.85 -20.88 -0.63
N ASP A 35 -25.26 -20.68 0.53
CA ASP A 35 -24.33 -19.58 0.81
C ASP A 35 -22.89 -20.06 1.08
N VAL A 36 -22.44 -21.12 0.38
CA VAL A 36 -21.08 -21.68 0.51
C VAL A 36 -19.99 -20.59 0.38
N ALA A 37 -20.20 -19.60 -0.49
CA ALA A 37 -19.27 -18.48 -0.67
C ALA A 37 -19.13 -17.61 0.61
N ALA A 38 -20.21 -17.41 1.35
CA ALA A 38 -20.18 -16.66 2.60
C ALA A 38 -19.37 -17.39 3.69
N TYR A 39 -19.48 -18.73 3.76
CA TYR A 39 -18.65 -19.54 4.66
C TYR A 39 -17.17 -19.50 4.29
N GLY A 40 -16.85 -19.47 2.99
CA GLY A 40 -15.47 -19.25 2.53
C GLY A 40 -14.91 -17.88 2.94
N ALA A 41 -15.72 -16.83 2.79
CA ALA A 41 -15.36 -15.48 3.21
C ALA A 41 -15.18 -15.38 4.74
N ALA A 42 -16.07 -16.03 5.53
CA ALA A 42 -15.93 -16.12 6.98
C ALA A 42 -14.61 -16.79 7.39
N GLY A 43 -14.18 -17.83 6.68
CA GLY A 43 -12.87 -18.45 6.91
C GLY A 43 -11.70 -17.49 6.67
N GLY A 44 -11.79 -16.65 5.63
CA GLY A 44 -10.81 -15.60 5.37
C GLY A 44 -10.71 -14.57 6.51
N THR A 45 -11.86 -14.12 7.03
CA THR A 45 -11.88 -13.15 8.15
C THR A 45 -11.37 -13.75 9.47
N LEU A 46 -11.58 -15.04 9.71
CA LEU A 46 -11.01 -15.75 10.86
C LEU A 46 -9.47 -15.71 10.84
N GLY A 47 -8.86 -15.82 9.67
CA GLY A 47 -7.42 -15.72 9.53
C GLY A 47 -6.88 -14.36 9.99
N THR A 48 -7.55 -13.29 9.63
CA THR A 48 -7.19 -11.93 10.07
C THR A 48 -7.28 -11.79 11.60
N ALA A 49 -8.35 -12.30 12.21
CA ALA A 49 -8.51 -12.26 13.67
C ALA A 49 -7.42 -13.08 14.38
N MET A 50 -7.12 -14.28 13.89
CA MET A 50 -6.07 -15.14 14.47
C MET A 50 -4.67 -14.58 14.25
N GLY A 51 -4.41 -13.92 13.12
CA GLY A 51 -3.17 -13.18 12.87
C GLY A 51 -2.95 -12.08 13.91
N ALA A 52 -3.94 -11.21 14.09
CA ALA A 52 -3.90 -10.13 15.07
C ALA A 52 -3.74 -10.67 16.52
N PHE A 53 -4.42 -11.75 16.87
CA PHE A 53 -4.27 -12.41 18.16
C PHE A 53 -2.85 -12.95 18.37
N THR A 54 -2.26 -13.54 17.35
CA THR A 54 -0.86 -14.03 17.39
C THR A 54 0.12 -12.88 17.58
N ALA A 55 -0.07 -11.76 16.90
CA ALA A 55 0.75 -10.56 17.10
C ALA A 55 0.66 -10.04 18.54
N LEU A 56 -0.55 -10.01 19.11
CA LEU A 56 -0.76 -9.62 20.51
C LEU A 56 -0.03 -10.56 21.48
N LEU A 57 -0.14 -11.87 21.29
CA LEU A 57 0.56 -12.85 22.14
C LEU A 57 2.08 -12.71 22.01
N PHE A 58 2.61 -12.49 20.82
CA PHE A 58 4.03 -12.30 20.61
C PHE A 58 4.55 -11.05 21.31
N VAL A 59 3.86 -9.91 21.17
CA VAL A 59 4.25 -8.67 21.86
C VAL A 59 4.13 -8.83 23.36
N GLY A 60 3.10 -9.51 23.87
CA GLY A 60 2.94 -9.86 25.28
C GLY A 60 4.08 -10.74 25.80
N PHE A 61 4.50 -11.74 25.04
CA PHE A 61 5.66 -12.57 25.35
C PHE A 61 6.97 -11.74 25.41
N VAL A 62 7.20 -10.91 24.41
CA VAL A 62 8.36 -10.01 24.40
C VAL A 62 8.36 -9.09 25.62
N TYR A 63 7.19 -8.52 25.97
CA TYR A 63 7.07 -7.70 27.18
C TYR A 63 7.44 -8.48 28.45
N MET A 64 6.94 -9.72 28.60
CA MET A 64 7.26 -10.55 29.76
C MET A 64 8.77 -10.84 29.87
N VAL A 65 9.42 -11.16 28.75
CA VAL A 65 10.87 -11.43 28.69
C VAL A 65 11.69 -10.19 29.04
N TYR A 66 11.30 -9.00 28.56
CA TYR A 66 12.03 -7.77 28.80
C TYR A 66 11.63 -7.03 30.08
N ARG A 67 10.56 -7.44 30.74
CA ARG A 67 10.06 -6.83 31.98
C ARG A 67 11.15 -6.64 33.06
N PRO A 68 12.03 -7.63 33.35
CA PRO A 68 13.08 -7.45 34.37
C PRO A 68 14.08 -6.36 33.99
N ALA A 69 14.39 -6.23 32.67
CA ALA A 69 15.30 -5.19 32.18
C ALA A 69 14.67 -3.79 32.27
N PHE A 70 13.37 -3.66 31.98
CA PHE A 70 12.62 -2.41 32.16
C PHE A 70 12.56 -2.02 33.66
N THR A 71 12.23 -2.94 34.55
CA THR A 71 12.16 -2.68 35.99
C THR A 71 13.50 -2.24 36.53
N ARG A 72 14.61 -2.85 36.10
CA ARG A 72 15.96 -2.39 36.47
C ARG A 72 16.24 -0.98 36.00
N LYS A 73 15.90 -0.61 34.79
CA LYS A 73 16.07 0.75 34.26
C LYS A 73 15.21 1.76 35.01
N MET A 74 13.96 1.43 35.31
CA MET A 74 13.07 2.29 36.11
C MET A 74 13.61 2.54 37.51
N ASN A 75 14.16 1.51 38.17
CA ASN A 75 14.75 1.64 39.51
C ASN A 75 16.06 2.45 39.55
N HIS A 76 16.73 2.64 38.40
CA HIS A 76 17.92 3.48 38.22
C HIS A 76 17.62 4.87 37.67
N ASP A 77 16.36 5.16 37.38
CA ASP A 77 15.93 6.47 36.88
C ASP A 77 16.01 7.50 38.02
N ARG A 78 16.94 8.48 37.86
CA ARG A 78 17.17 9.55 38.83
C ARG A 78 16.16 10.69 38.73
N TRP A 79 15.39 10.76 37.63
CA TRP A 79 14.49 11.88 37.34
C TRP A 79 13.08 11.64 37.88
N GLY A 80 12.70 10.41 38.15
CA GLY A 80 11.38 10.00 38.60
C GLY A 80 10.32 10.15 37.46
N ALA A 81 9.22 9.45 37.56
CA ALA A 81 8.09 9.66 36.70
C ALA A 81 7.39 10.98 37.08
N THR A 82 7.44 11.97 36.18
CA THR A 82 6.77 13.27 36.36
C THR A 82 5.33 13.22 35.90
N GLU A 83 4.98 12.22 35.04
CA GLU A 83 3.68 12.10 34.38
C GLU A 83 2.86 10.97 34.99
N THR A 84 1.58 11.23 35.18
CA THR A 84 0.64 10.21 35.65
C THR A 84 0.27 9.24 34.53
N THR A 85 -0.14 8.00 34.88
CA THR A 85 -0.62 7.02 33.89
C THR A 85 -1.76 7.56 33.03
N ALA A 86 -2.64 8.40 33.61
CA ALA A 86 -3.75 9.02 32.89
C ALA A 86 -3.25 10.03 31.84
N GLU A 87 -2.24 10.82 32.14
CA GLU A 87 -1.61 11.74 31.20
C GLU A 87 -0.94 11.00 30.04
N LEU A 88 -0.20 9.93 30.34
CA LEU A 88 0.40 9.08 29.32
C LEU A 88 -0.66 8.42 28.41
N CYS A 89 -1.72 7.87 28.99
CA CYS A 89 -2.84 7.31 28.21
C CYS A 89 -3.51 8.36 27.34
N ARG A 90 -3.71 9.56 27.87
CA ARG A 90 -4.27 10.70 27.11
C ARG A 90 -3.36 11.09 25.96
N LEU A 91 -2.06 11.18 26.15
CA LEU A 91 -1.09 11.52 25.13
C LEU A 91 -1.08 10.47 24.00
N ILE A 92 -1.07 9.19 24.37
CA ILE A 92 -1.17 8.08 23.41
C ILE A 92 -2.47 8.16 22.61
N ALA A 93 -3.61 8.38 23.27
CA ALA A 93 -4.89 8.50 22.61
C ALA A 93 -4.94 9.71 21.65
N LEU A 94 -4.48 10.88 22.07
CA LEU A 94 -4.44 12.09 21.25
C LEU A 94 -3.54 11.93 20.00
N THR A 95 -2.53 11.07 20.06
CA THR A 95 -1.65 10.79 18.91
C THR A 95 -2.21 9.67 18.04
N ALA A 96 -2.70 8.58 18.64
CA ALA A 96 -3.15 7.40 17.90
C ALA A 96 -4.49 7.61 17.21
N ILE A 97 -5.47 8.26 17.87
CA ILE A 97 -6.82 8.43 17.32
C ILE A 97 -6.82 9.17 15.98
N PRO A 98 -6.13 10.32 15.80
CA PRO A 98 -6.08 10.98 14.50
C PRO A 98 -5.50 10.09 13.40
N ILE A 99 -4.41 9.36 13.70
CA ILE A 99 -3.78 8.46 12.73
C ILE A 99 -4.76 7.35 12.33
N MET A 100 -5.46 6.75 13.30
CA MET A 100 -6.48 5.72 13.04
C MET A 100 -7.63 6.25 12.18
N ILE A 101 -8.13 7.45 12.47
CA ILE A 101 -9.19 8.11 11.66
C ILE A 101 -8.71 8.33 10.23
N GLY A 102 -7.48 8.80 10.02
CA GLY A 102 -6.90 8.96 8.69
C GLY A 102 -6.86 7.65 7.90
N GLN A 103 -6.42 6.55 8.54
CA GLN A 103 -6.42 5.22 7.92
C GLN A 103 -7.84 4.69 7.67
N THR A 104 -8.78 5.01 8.55
CA THR A 104 -10.20 4.64 8.39
C THR A 104 -10.80 5.25 7.13
N PHE A 105 -10.43 6.47 6.75
CA PHE A 105 -10.89 7.08 5.49
C PHE A 105 -10.44 6.31 4.25
N TYR A 106 -9.26 5.69 4.25
CA TYR A 106 -8.83 4.80 3.18
C TYR A 106 -9.73 3.56 3.08
N GLN A 107 -10.05 2.93 4.21
CA GLN A 107 -10.89 1.72 4.22
C GLN A 107 -12.36 2.03 3.87
N ILE A 108 -12.88 3.15 4.36
CA ILE A 108 -14.24 3.62 4.02
C ILE A 108 -14.33 3.93 2.52
N SER A 109 -13.31 4.54 1.92
CA SER A 109 -13.27 4.81 0.49
C SER A 109 -13.47 3.53 -0.32
N ALA A 110 -12.73 2.46 -0.01
CA ALA A 110 -12.86 1.17 -0.69
C ALA A 110 -14.26 0.55 -0.51
N ALA A 111 -14.82 0.60 0.70
CA ALA A 111 -16.17 0.11 0.96
C ALA A 111 -17.26 0.90 0.22
N ILE A 112 -17.12 2.23 0.14
CA ILE A 112 -18.03 3.08 -0.63
C ILE A 112 -17.93 2.76 -2.12
N ASP A 113 -16.73 2.53 -2.65
CA ASP A 113 -16.52 2.15 -4.04
C ASP A 113 -17.26 0.86 -4.38
N ASP A 114 -17.13 -0.18 -3.56
CA ASP A 114 -17.80 -1.46 -3.77
C ASP A 114 -19.34 -1.32 -3.75
N ILE A 115 -19.88 -0.58 -2.77
CA ILE A 115 -21.33 -0.35 -2.64
C ILE A 115 -21.83 0.49 -3.80
N MET A 116 -21.13 1.55 -4.17
CA MET A 116 -21.51 2.47 -5.23
C MET A 116 -21.49 1.77 -6.59
N TYR A 117 -20.44 0.99 -6.87
CA TYR A 117 -20.35 0.20 -8.09
C TYR A 117 -21.50 -0.81 -8.19
N ALA A 118 -21.73 -1.60 -7.13
CA ALA A 118 -22.79 -2.61 -7.13
C ALA A 118 -24.18 -1.99 -7.36
N ASN A 119 -24.50 -0.89 -6.67
CA ASN A 119 -25.81 -0.23 -6.80
C ASN A 119 -26.01 0.42 -8.18
N ILE A 120 -25.01 1.11 -8.71
CA ILE A 120 -25.12 1.76 -10.03
C ILE A 120 -25.20 0.69 -11.12
N MET A 121 -24.35 -0.33 -11.11
CA MET A 121 -24.40 -1.40 -12.10
C MET A 121 -25.72 -2.15 -12.09
N LYS A 122 -26.27 -2.43 -10.90
CA LYS A 122 -27.60 -3.03 -10.76
C LYS A 122 -28.71 -2.14 -11.32
N SER A 123 -28.63 -0.82 -11.09
CA SER A 123 -29.63 0.14 -11.59
C SER A 123 -29.70 0.25 -13.11
N ILE A 124 -28.60 -0.06 -13.81
CA ILE A 124 -28.51 -0.09 -15.28
C ILE A 124 -28.76 -1.49 -15.85
N GLY A 125 -29.21 -2.45 -15.02
CA GLY A 125 -29.64 -3.78 -15.45
C GLY A 125 -28.52 -4.83 -15.56
N THR A 126 -27.33 -4.58 -15.00
CA THR A 126 -26.26 -5.58 -14.98
C THR A 126 -26.61 -6.72 -14.01
N ALA A 127 -26.43 -7.97 -14.43
CA ALA A 127 -26.72 -9.14 -13.60
C ALA A 127 -25.78 -9.21 -12.38
N SER A 128 -26.33 -9.63 -11.23
CA SER A 128 -25.60 -9.61 -9.96
C SER A 128 -24.35 -10.51 -9.95
N ASP A 129 -24.36 -11.62 -10.70
CA ASP A 129 -23.20 -12.50 -10.84
C ASP A 129 -22.06 -11.84 -11.63
N VAL A 130 -22.38 -11.05 -12.65
CA VAL A 130 -21.39 -10.26 -13.42
C VAL A 130 -20.77 -9.19 -12.52
N ILE A 131 -21.60 -8.45 -11.76
CA ILE A 131 -21.12 -7.43 -10.82
C ILE A 131 -20.15 -8.06 -9.83
N SER A 132 -20.52 -9.17 -9.21
CA SER A 132 -19.68 -9.87 -8.20
C SER A 132 -18.38 -10.40 -8.80
N LYS A 133 -18.40 -10.98 -10.00
CA LYS A 133 -17.20 -11.48 -10.69
C LYS A 133 -16.23 -10.35 -11.06
N THR A 134 -16.76 -9.26 -11.62
CA THR A 134 -15.93 -8.11 -12.01
C THR A 134 -15.35 -7.39 -10.80
N ASN A 135 -16.15 -7.20 -9.73
CA ASN A 135 -15.64 -6.63 -8.48
C ASN A 135 -14.63 -7.55 -7.79
N GLY A 136 -14.87 -8.86 -7.82
CA GLY A 136 -13.91 -9.87 -7.36
C GLY A 136 -12.57 -9.80 -8.13
N ASN A 137 -12.62 -9.62 -9.46
CA ASN A 137 -11.43 -9.43 -10.29
C ASN A 137 -10.70 -8.13 -9.93
N TYR A 138 -11.42 -7.03 -9.73
CA TYR A 138 -10.86 -5.74 -9.30
C TYR A 138 -10.11 -5.87 -7.95
N ASN A 139 -10.75 -6.42 -6.93
CA ASN A 139 -10.16 -6.53 -5.60
C ASN A 139 -9.01 -7.54 -5.54
N SER A 140 -9.15 -8.70 -6.20
CA SER A 140 -8.17 -9.79 -6.12
C SER A 140 -6.98 -9.62 -7.06
N SER A 141 -7.16 -9.05 -8.27
CA SER A 141 -6.07 -8.92 -9.23
C SER A 141 -5.46 -7.52 -9.23
N TYR A 142 -6.29 -6.46 -9.35
CA TYR A 142 -5.79 -5.10 -9.44
C TYR A 142 -5.33 -4.54 -8.10
N ILE A 143 -6.23 -4.49 -7.10
CA ILE A 143 -5.92 -3.91 -5.78
C ILE A 143 -4.79 -4.68 -5.08
N MET A 144 -4.82 -6.02 -5.12
CA MET A 144 -3.79 -6.83 -4.48
C MET A 144 -2.40 -6.59 -5.08
N LEU A 145 -2.29 -6.48 -6.42
CA LEU A 145 -1.01 -6.24 -7.08
C LEU A 145 -0.47 -4.82 -6.83
N ILE A 146 -1.35 -3.83 -6.72
CA ILE A 146 -0.95 -2.46 -6.36
C ILE A 146 -0.45 -2.39 -4.91
N ASN A 147 -1.06 -3.15 -3.99
CA ASN A 147 -0.70 -3.14 -2.58
C ASN A 147 0.71 -3.69 -2.30
N LEU A 148 1.26 -4.56 -3.15
CA LEU A 148 2.60 -5.13 -2.95
C LEU A 148 3.71 -4.07 -2.87
N PRO A 149 3.88 -3.16 -3.86
CA PRO A 149 4.87 -2.09 -3.77
C PRO A 149 4.58 -1.08 -2.65
N MET A 150 3.29 -0.86 -2.36
CA MET A 150 2.86 0.05 -1.27
C MET A 150 3.29 -0.44 0.11
N GLY A 151 3.36 -1.75 0.33
CA GLY A 151 3.86 -2.33 1.57
C GLY A 151 5.31 -1.90 1.86
N VAL A 152 6.15 -1.83 0.83
CA VAL A 152 7.54 -1.33 0.97
C VAL A 152 7.54 0.15 1.35
N ALA A 153 6.70 0.96 0.70
CA ALA A 153 6.58 2.38 1.02
C ALA A 153 6.17 2.63 2.47
N SER A 154 5.23 1.85 2.99
CA SER A 154 4.78 1.91 4.39
C SER A 154 5.91 1.56 5.36
N ALA A 155 6.70 0.54 5.07
CA ALA A 155 7.86 0.15 5.89
C ALA A 155 8.93 1.26 5.92
N MET A 156 9.25 1.84 4.77
CA MET A 156 10.22 2.94 4.66
C MET A 156 9.73 4.20 5.40
N SER A 157 8.46 4.54 5.26
CA SER A 157 7.83 5.69 5.93
C SER A 157 7.85 5.53 7.46
N SER A 158 7.51 4.34 7.95
CA SER A 158 7.56 4.01 9.38
C SER A 158 8.99 4.08 9.95
N SER A 159 9.99 3.72 9.15
CA SER A 159 11.41 3.83 9.53
C SER A 159 11.90 5.29 9.55
N MET A 160 11.41 6.13 8.65
CA MET A 160 11.74 7.55 8.57
C MET A 160 11.18 8.34 9.77
N LEU A 161 9.96 8.04 10.20
CA LEU A 161 9.19 8.82 11.17
C LEU A 161 9.96 9.15 12.46
N PRO A 162 10.57 8.19 13.21
CA PRO A 162 11.30 8.51 14.43
C PRO A 162 12.50 9.43 14.19
N SER A 163 13.15 9.31 13.03
CA SER A 163 14.31 10.14 12.71
C SER A 163 13.92 11.57 12.35
N VAL A 164 12.76 11.76 11.73
CA VAL A 164 12.19 13.09 11.47
C VAL A 164 11.76 13.75 12.77
N VAL A 165 11.05 13.03 13.67
CA VAL A 165 10.66 13.52 14.99
C VAL A 165 11.90 13.99 15.79
N ALA A 166 12.97 13.20 15.81
CA ALA A 166 14.19 13.57 16.51
C ALA A 166 14.86 14.83 15.94
N SER A 167 14.86 15.01 14.62
CA SER A 167 15.40 16.22 13.98
C SER A 167 14.50 17.43 14.21
N TYR A 168 13.18 17.23 14.24
CA TYR A 168 12.21 18.28 14.52
C TYR A 168 12.36 18.82 15.95
N ALA A 169 12.49 17.94 16.93
CA ALA A 169 12.75 18.31 18.32
C ALA A 169 14.07 19.12 18.52
N GLN A 170 15.03 18.95 17.59
CA GLN A 170 16.30 19.69 17.59
C GLN A 170 16.26 20.96 16.71
N GLY A 171 15.15 21.30 16.08
CA GLY A 171 15.03 22.44 15.15
C GLY A 171 15.82 22.32 13.86
N LYS A 172 16.29 21.11 13.48
CA LYS A 172 17.15 20.86 12.32
C LYS A 172 16.35 20.71 11.02
N ILE A 173 15.79 21.80 10.51
CA ILE A 173 14.89 21.79 9.34
C ILE A 173 15.56 21.19 8.09
N ASN A 174 16.83 21.52 7.81
CA ASN A 174 17.54 20.98 6.64
C ASN A 174 17.74 19.46 6.73
N ASP A 175 17.98 18.93 7.92
CA ASP A 175 18.08 17.49 8.16
C ASP A 175 16.74 16.77 7.93
N ILE A 176 15.63 17.42 8.33
CA ILE A 176 14.28 16.91 8.03
C ILE A 176 14.04 16.83 6.53
N ARG A 177 14.32 17.90 5.79
CA ARG A 177 14.16 17.94 4.32
C ARG A 177 14.97 16.84 3.64
N SER A 178 16.24 16.68 4.03
CA SER A 178 17.13 15.64 3.50
C SER A 178 16.62 14.22 3.76
N LYS A 179 16.07 13.94 4.95
CA LYS A 179 15.48 12.63 5.29
C LYS A 179 14.23 12.32 4.48
N ILE A 180 13.35 13.31 4.30
CA ILE A 180 12.15 13.19 3.47
C ILE A 180 12.55 12.91 2.02
N GLU A 181 13.47 13.70 1.46
CA GLU A 181 13.97 13.54 0.10
C GLU A 181 14.58 12.16 -0.14
N ALA A 182 15.48 11.72 0.75
CA ALA A 182 16.10 10.40 0.67
C ALA A 182 15.06 9.28 0.70
N THR A 183 14.06 9.38 1.58
CA THR A 183 13.00 8.38 1.68
C THR A 183 12.12 8.35 0.43
N ILE A 184 11.74 9.50 -0.10
CA ILE A 184 10.96 9.60 -1.35
C ILE A 184 11.78 9.02 -2.51
N LYS A 185 13.06 9.37 -2.63
CA LYS A 185 13.95 8.86 -3.67
C LYS A 185 14.01 7.34 -3.68
N ILE A 186 14.26 6.72 -2.53
CA ILE A 186 14.30 5.25 -2.42
C ILE A 186 12.95 4.63 -2.78
N ASN A 187 11.85 5.21 -2.31
CA ASN A 187 10.52 4.71 -2.63
C ASN A 187 10.18 4.82 -4.12
N MET A 188 10.59 5.90 -4.79
CA MET A 188 10.38 6.06 -6.23
C MET A 188 11.21 5.09 -7.07
N MET A 189 12.40 4.68 -6.57
CA MET A 189 13.20 3.61 -7.20
C MET A 189 12.48 2.26 -7.21
N ILE A 190 11.46 2.06 -6.39
CA ILE A 190 10.65 0.84 -6.32
C ILE A 190 9.28 1.06 -6.97
N ALA A 191 8.62 2.17 -6.67
CA ALA A 191 7.27 2.45 -7.14
C ALA A 191 7.18 2.64 -8.66
N ILE A 192 8.14 3.37 -9.26
CA ILE A 192 8.12 3.63 -10.71
C ILE A 192 8.38 2.37 -11.54
N PRO A 193 9.40 1.52 -11.27
CA PRO A 193 9.55 0.27 -11.99
C PRO A 193 8.40 -0.71 -11.73
N SER A 194 7.80 -0.70 -10.53
CA SER A 194 6.60 -1.49 -10.24
C SER A 194 5.42 -1.03 -11.10
N PHE A 195 5.18 0.27 -11.20
CA PHE A 195 4.17 0.85 -12.09
C PHE A 195 4.36 0.39 -13.54
N ILE A 196 5.55 0.55 -14.10
CA ILE A 196 5.84 0.17 -15.49
C ILE A 196 5.74 -1.36 -15.67
N GLY A 197 6.28 -2.14 -14.72
CA GLY A 197 6.21 -3.60 -14.76
C GLY A 197 4.78 -4.13 -14.73
N LEU A 198 3.95 -3.61 -13.84
CA LEU A 198 2.53 -3.96 -13.76
C LEU A 198 1.75 -3.54 -15.01
N THR A 199 2.08 -2.39 -15.60
CA THR A 199 1.46 -1.93 -16.86
C THR A 199 1.81 -2.85 -18.03
N MET A 200 3.06 -3.28 -18.14
CA MET A 200 3.57 -4.06 -19.27
C MET A 200 3.29 -5.58 -19.14
N LEU A 201 3.46 -6.13 -17.94
CA LEU A 201 3.36 -7.57 -17.66
C LEU A 201 2.13 -7.95 -16.82
N GLY A 202 1.19 -7.03 -16.58
CA GLY A 202 0.03 -7.26 -15.74
C GLY A 202 -0.80 -8.49 -16.15
N GLY A 203 -1.06 -8.68 -17.44
CA GLY A 203 -1.79 -9.84 -17.95
C GLY A 203 -1.12 -11.18 -17.62
N PRO A 204 0.15 -11.39 -18.01
CA PRO A 204 0.93 -12.56 -17.63
C PRO A 204 1.02 -12.82 -16.13
N ILE A 205 1.16 -11.75 -15.33
CA ILE A 205 1.22 -11.86 -13.85
C ILE A 205 -0.13 -12.34 -13.31
N ILE A 206 -1.24 -11.76 -13.76
CA ILE A 206 -2.58 -12.17 -13.33
C ILE A 206 -2.87 -13.62 -13.77
N GLN A 207 -2.52 -13.99 -14.98
CA GLN A 207 -2.70 -15.35 -15.48
C GLN A 207 -1.92 -16.39 -14.64
N LEU A 208 -0.76 -16.02 -14.10
CA LEU A 208 0.03 -16.89 -13.23
C LEU A 208 -0.55 -16.98 -11.83
N LEU A 209 -0.83 -15.82 -11.22
CA LEU A 209 -1.23 -15.75 -9.80
C LEU A 209 -2.71 -16.02 -9.59
N PHE A 210 -3.54 -15.64 -10.55
CA PHE A 210 -5.00 -15.66 -10.46
C PHE A 210 -5.64 -16.32 -11.69
N PRO A 211 -5.35 -17.61 -11.98
CA PRO A 211 -5.77 -18.27 -13.24
C PRO A 211 -7.29 -18.38 -13.41
N ARG A 212 -8.06 -18.16 -12.35
CA ARG A 212 -9.55 -18.20 -12.38
C ARG A 212 -10.17 -16.86 -12.73
N TYR A 213 -9.41 -15.77 -12.72
CA TYR A 213 -9.91 -14.43 -13.04
C TYR A 213 -9.65 -14.07 -14.50
N ASN A 214 -10.41 -13.09 -15.00
CA ASN A 214 -10.23 -12.55 -16.36
C ASN A 214 -8.93 -11.74 -16.43
N SER A 215 -7.86 -12.37 -16.93
CA SER A 215 -6.55 -11.74 -17.05
C SER A 215 -6.54 -10.55 -18.03
N ALA A 216 -7.38 -10.54 -19.05
CA ALA A 216 -7.47 -9.43 -20.01
C ALA A 216 -8.10 -8.19 -19.36
N GLU A 217 -9.18 -8.37 -18.59
CA GLU A 217 -9.84 -7.30 -17.83
C GLU A 217 -8.91 -6.74 -16.75
N GLY A 218 -8.27 -7.61 -15.96
CA GLY A 218 -7.30 -7.21 -14.93
C GLY A 218 -6.06 -6.53 -15.52
N ALA A 219 -5.57 -6.97 -16.69
CA ALA A 219 -4.48 -6.31 -17.40
C ALA A 219 -4.85 -4.88 -17.82
N MET A 220 -6.10 -4.67 -18.27
CA MET A 220 -6.59 -3.34 -18.63
C MET A 220 -6.71 -2.45 -17.38
N MET A 221 -7.19 -3.00 -16.25
CA MET A 221 -7.20 -2.27 -14.97
C MET A 221 -5.79 -1.82 -14.57
N LEU A 222 -4.79 -2.69 -14.70
CA LEU A 222 -3.40 -2.34 -14.40
C LEU A 222 -2.80 -1.34 -15.38
N LYS A 223 -3.14 -1.42 -16.67
CA LYS A 223 -2.69 -0.42 -17.65
C LYS A 223 -3.20 1.00 -17.32
N ILE A 224 -4.45 1.10 -16.86
CA ILE A 224 -5.06 2.39 -16.51
C ILE A 224 -4.60 2.85 -15.13
N GLY A 225 -4.58 1.95 -14.17
CA GLY A 225 -4.52 2.29 -12.74
C GLY A 225 -3.20 2.03 -12.05
N ALA A 226 -2.21 1.33 -12.64
CA ALA A 226 -0.96 1.04 -11.95
C ALA A 226 -0.17 2.30 -11.55
N ILE A 227 -0.41 3.45 -12.18
CA ILE A 227 0.14 4.75 -11.78
C ILE A 227 -0.24 5.11 -10.33
N ALA A 228 -1.34 4.57 -9.82
CA ALA A 228 -1.75 4.75 -8.42
C ALA A 228 -0.67 4.31 -7.43
N VAL A 229 0.17 3.31 -7.76
CA VAL A 229 1.30 2.87 -6.94
C VAL A 229 2.23 4.03 -6.58
N VAL A 230 2.53 4.88 -7.57
CA VAL A 230 3.41 6.05 -7.38
C VAL A 230 2.76 7.04 -6.42
N PHE A 231 1.50 7.37 -6.63
CA PHE A 231 0.80 8.36 -5.80
C PHE A 231 0.47 7.85 -4.40
N TYR A 232 0.11 6.57 -4.23
CA TYR A 232 -0.04 5.95 -2.92
C TYR A 232 1.26 5.97 -2.13
N THR A 233 2.37 5.64 -2.78
CA THR A 233 3.70 5.72 -2.16
C THR A 233 4.02 7.13 -1.70
N MET A 234 3.78 8.13 -2.55
CA MET A 234 4.01 9.53 -2.23
C MET A 234 3.12 10.04 -1.11
N SER A 235 1.83 9.73 -1.15
CA SER A 235 0.89 10.12 -0.11
C SER A 235 1.27 9.52 1.26
N THR A 236 1.73 8.27 1.29
CA THR A 236 2.17 7.59 2.51
C THR A 236 3.40 8.24 3.12
N VAL A 237 4.44 8.50 2.32
CA VAL A 237 5.69 9.14 2.80
C VAL A 237 5.44 10.57 3.27
N THR A 238 4.68 11.36 2.50
CA THR A 238 4.39 12.76 2.86
C THR A 238 3.46 12.87 4.08
N SER A 239 2.52 11.94 4.26
CA SER A 239 1.70 11.88 5.47
C SER A 239 2.55 11.56 6.72
N SER A 240 3.47 10.59 6.61
CA SER A 240 4.41 10.28 7.69
C SER A 240 5.36 11.44 7.99
N ALA A 241 5.78 12.19 6.97
CA ALA A 241 6.61 13.38 7.15
C ALA A 241 5.87 14.47 7.93
N LEU A 242 4.60 14.75 7.61
CA LEU A 242 3.75 15.70 8.37
C LEU A 242 3.54 15.25 9.82
N GLN A 243 3.28 13.96 10.04
CA GLN A 243 3.19 13.40 11.39
C GLN A 243 4.51 13.61 12.17
N GLY A 244 5.66 13.45 11.51
CA GLY A 244 6.99 13.61 12.11
C GLY A 244 7.34 15.05 12.50
N ILE A 245 6.70 16.06 11.91
CA ILE A 245 6.84 17.48 12.25
C ILE A 245 5.69 18.02 13.12
N ASP A 246 5.03 17.11 13.86
CA ASP A 246 3.92 17.42 14.78
C ASP A 246 2.64 17.94 14.10
N ARG A 247 2.48 17.69 12.80
CA ARG A 247 1.27 18.03 12.04
C ARG A 247 0.38 16.78 11.86
N ILE A 248 0.04 16.11 12.98
CA ILE A 248 -0.68 14.83 12.98
C ILE A 248 -2.08 14.94 12.37
N ASN A 249 -2.77 16.07 12.58
CA ASN A 249 -4.14 16.30 12.10
C ASN A 249 -4.21 16.63 10.60
N SER A 250 -3.12 17.07 10.00
CA SER A 250 -3.09 17.49 8.59
C SER A 250 -3.37 16.35 7.62
N PRO A 251 -2.71 15.17 7.72
CA PRO A 251 -3.05 14.03 6.87
C PRO A 251 -4.49 13.55 7.05
N VAL A 252 -5.08 13.68 8.25
CA VAL A 252 -6.49 13.33 8.49
C VAL A 252 -7.42 14.23 7.71
N ARG A 253 -7.20 15.56 7.80
CA ARG A 253 -7.96 16.55 7.06
C ARG A 253 -7.82 16.36 5.54
N HIS A 254 -6.60 16.11 5.05
CA HIS A 254 -6.33 15.87 3.64
C HIS A 254 -6.99 14.58 3.15
N SER A 255 -6.98 13.51 3.95
CA SER A 255 -7.69 12.27 3.63
C SER A 255 -9.20 12.45 3.58
N PHE A 256 -9.78 13.27 4.47
CA PHE A 256 -11.21 13.59 4.44
C PHE A 256 -11.60 14.38 3.19
N ILE A 257 -10.84 15.42 2.85
CA ILE A 257 -11.05 16.20 1.61
C ILE A 257 -10.93 15.28 0.38
N SER A 258 -9.90 14.45 0.37
CA SER A 258 -9.67 13.49 -0.71
C SER A 258 -10.82 12.50 -0.85
N LEU A 259 -11.37 12.01 0.26
CA LEU A 259 -12.52 11.10 0.26
C LEU A 259 -13.74 11.73 -0.42
N ILE A 260 -14.06 12.97 -0.09
CA ILE A 260 -15.20 13.68 -0.71
C ILE A 260 -15.00 13.83 -2.22
N VAL A 261 -13.83 14.33 -2.63
CA VAL A 261 -13.53 14.52 -4.06
C VAL A 261 -13.53 13.19 -4.82
N HIS A 262 -12.94 12.15 -4.22
CA HIS A 262 -12.92 10.80 -4.77
C HIS A 262 -14.33 10.24 -4.98
N ILE A 263 -15.22 10.33 -3.99
CA ILE A 263 -16.61 9.86 -4.09
C ILE A 263 -17.35 10.58 -5.21
N VAL A 264 -17.26 11.90 -5.27
CA VAL A 264 -17.92 12.70 -6.32
C VAL A 264 -17.41 12.33 -7.70
N LEU A 265 -16.09 12.21 -7.86
CA LEU A 265 -15.45 11.83 -9.12
C LEU A 265 -15.86 10.41 -9.56
N THR A 266 -15.74 9.44 -8.66
CA THR A 266 -16.05 8.03 -8.97
C THR A 266 -17.54 7.86 -9.28
N TRP A 267 -18.42 8.51 -8.49
CA TRP A 267 -19.86 8.50 -8.77
C TRP A 267 -20.18 9.13 -10.13
N GLY A 268 -19.56 10.28 -10.45
CA GLY A 268 -19.72 10.93 -11.74
C GLY A 268 -19.27 10.05 -12.90
N LEU A 269 -18.09 9.42 -12.77
CA LEU A 269 -17.59 8.50 -13.79
C LEU A 269 -18.50 7.28 -13.97
N LEU A 270 -18.97 6.66 -12.87
CA LEU A 270 -19.89 5.51 -12.94
C LEU A 270 -21.25 5.85 -13.57
N LYS A 271 -21.79 7.03 -13.26
CA LYS A 271 -23.15 7.40 -13.67
C LYS A 271 -23.21 7.99 -15.08
N PHE A 272 -22.23 8.81 -15.46
CA PHE A 272 -22.27 9.57 -16.71
C PHE A 272 -21.40 8.97 -17.83
N THR A 273 -20.58 7.95 -17.52
CA THR A 273 -19.74 7.27 -18.51
C THR A 273 -20.08 5.78 -18.59
N ARG A 274 -19.63 5.13 -19.67
CA ARG A 274 -19.76 3.67 -19.82
C ARG A 274 -18.49 2.91 -19.39
N LEU A 275 -17.70 3.48 -18.49
CA LEU A 275 -16.43 2.90 -18.05
C LEU A 275 -16.61 1.66 -17.17
N GLY A 276 -17.77 1.50 -16.50
CA GLY A 276 -17.98 0.38 -15.59
C GLY A 276 -16.92 0.30 -14.49
N ILE A 277 -16.25 -0.85 -14.35
CA ILE A 277 -15.23 -1.07 -13.32
C ILE A 277 -14.00 -0.17 -13.48
N TYR A 278 -13.70 0.29 -14.69
CA TYR A 278 -12.56 1.20 -14.91
C TYR A 278 -12.78 2.58 -14.29
N ALA A 279 -14.04 2.96 -14.02
CA ALA A 279 -14.33 4.16 -13.24
C ALA A 279 -13.79 4.05 -11.79
N LEU A 280 -13.90 2.85 -11.18
CA LEU A 280 -13.29 2.59 -9.87
C LEU A 280 -11.77 2.66 -9.92
N VAL A 281 -11.17 2.12 -10.98
CA VAL A 281 -9.71 2.15 -11.19
C VAL A 281 -9.20 3.58 -11.27
N ILE A 282 -9.88 4.46 -12.01
CA ILE A 282 -9.53 5.88 -12.11
C ILE A 282 -9.80 6.59 -10.77
N GLY A 283 -10.93 6.30 -10.16
CA GLY A 283 -11.32 6.83 -8.86
C GLY A 283 -10.28 6.49 -7.79
N SER A 284 -9.88 5.21 -7.67
CA SER A 284 -8.90 4.76 -6.68
C SER A 284 -7.56 5.47 -6.81
N ALA A 285 -7.14 5.85 -8.02
CA ALA A 285 -5.93 6.63 -8.24
C ALA A 285 -6.10 8.10 -7.80
N SER A 286 -7.30 8.68 -7.88
CA SER A 286 -7.56 10.08 -7.53
C SER A 286 -7.35 10.35 -6.03
N PHE A 287 -7.70 9.39 -5.17
CA PHE A 287 -7.60 9.53 -3.72
C PHE A 287 -6.18 9.86 -3.25
N PRO A 288 -5.14 9.05 -3.56
CA PRO A 288 -3.78 9.34 -3.12
C PRO A 288 -3.17 10.56 -3.84
N VAL A 289 -3.60 10.88 -5.05
CA VAL A 289 -3.15 12.09 -5.78
C VAL A 289 -3.51 13.35 -4.99
N ILE A 290 -4.75 13.45 -4.54
CA ILE A 290 -5.21 14.63 -3.80
C ILE A 290 -4.49 14.74 -2.45
N ILE A 291 -4.36 13.64 -1.70
CA ILE A 291 -3.62 13.63 -0.44
C ILE A 291 -2.18 14.09 -0.67
N PHE A 292 -1.51 13.55 -1.68
CA PHE A 292 -0.14 13.91 -2.00
C PHE A 292 0.03 15.40 -2.29
N ILE A 293 -0.85 15.97 -3.13
CA ILE A 293 -0.81 17.39 -3.46
C ILE A 293 -0.99 18.26 -2.22
N LEU A 294 -2.01 17.98 -1.41
CA LEU A 294 -2.27 18.72 -0.18
C LEU A 294 -1.14 18.61 0.84
N ASN A 295 -0.58 17.42 1.00
CA ASN A 295 0.57 17.17 1.86
C ASN A 295 1.80 17.96 1.39
N LEU A 296 2.09 18.01 0.08
CA LEU A 296 3.21 18.77 -0.46
C LEU A 296 3.07 20.28 -0.21
N ILE A 297 1.86 20.81 -0.41
CA ILE A 297 1.58 22.23 -0.14
C ILE A 297 1.85 22.55 1.33
N GLU A 298 1.40 21.68 2.23
CA GLU A 298 1.61 21.90 3.66
C GLU A 298 3.08 21.72 4.08
N LEU A 299 3.79 20.72 3.56
CA LEU A 299 5.24 20.55 3.79
C LEU A 299 6.04 21.74 3.26
N TYR A 300 5.62 22.32 2.13
CA TYR A 300 6.24 23.53 1.63
C TYR A 300 6.02 24.72 2.58
N ASN A 301 4.82 24.89 3.09
CA ASN A 301 4.48 26.01 3.99
C ASN A 301 5.17 25.87 5.36
N GLU A 302 5.25 24.66 5.92
CA GLU A 302 5.80 24.43 7.27
C GLU A 302 7.33 24.41 7.30
N ILE A 303 7.95 23.73 6.36
CA ILE A 303 9.40 23.51 6.39
C ILE A 303 10.09 23.95 5.10
N GLY A 304 9.38 24.57 4.14
CA GLY A 304 9.94 24.99 2.85
C GLY A 304 10.44 23.81 1.99
N TYR A 305 9.82 22.60 2.16
CA TYR A 305 10.22 21.43 1.39
C TYR A 305 9.85 21.60 -0.08
N ARG A 306 10.79 21.36 -0.96
CA ARG A 306 10.56 21.32 -2.41
C ARG A 306 10.96 19.98 -2.96
N GLN A 307 10.09 19.42 -3.79
CA GLN A 307 10.33 18.11 -4.40
C GLN A 307 11.41 18.20 -5.47
N GLU A 308 12.44 17.38 -5.35
CA GLU A 308 13.42 17.18 -6.41
C GLU A 308 12.82 16.28 -7.49
N ILE A 309 12.74 16.75 -8.74
CA ILE A 309 12.02 16.07 -9.82
C ILE A 309 12.98 15.23 -10.69
N LYS A 310 14.15 15.75 -11.01
CA LYS A 310 15.02 15.13 -12.02
C LYS A 310 15.55 13.78 -11.59
N ILE A 311 16.17 13.71 -10.42
CA ILE A 311 16.81 12.48 -9.93
C ILE A 311 15.76 11.54 -9.35
N THR A 312 14.73 12.08 -8.68
CA THR A 312 13.72 11.29 -7.98
C THR A 312 12.70 10.63 -8.90
N TYR A 313 12.34 11.29 -10.01
CA TYR A 313 11.29 10.77 -10.92
C TYR A 313 11.79 10.49 -12.33
N VAL A 314 12.51 11.45 -12.96
CA VAL A 314 12.85 11.33 -14.39
C VAL A 314 13.85 10.20 -14.61
N VAL A 315 14.89 10.10 -13.79
CA VAL A 315 15.91 9.04 -13.95
C VAL A 315 15.29 7.65 -13.73
N PRO A 316 14.58 7.35 -12.61
CA PRO A 316 13.91 6.08 -12.45
C PRO A 316 12.88 5.79 -13.53
N LEU A 317 12.15 6.80 -14.05
CA LEU A 317 11.16 6.62 -15.10
C LEU A 317 11.81 6.16 -16.41
N ILE A 318 12.89 6.83 -16.85
CA ILE A 318 13.60 6.43 -18.06
C ILE A 318 14.15 5.00 -17.92
N CYS A 319 14.81 4.70 -16.79
CA CYS A 319 15.33 3.36 -16.51
C CYS A 319 14.20 2.31 -16.51
N SER A 320 13.05 2.65 -15.94
CA SER A 320 11.89 1.75 -15.87
C SER A 320 11.24 1.50 -17.23
N VAL A 321 11.15 2.52 -18.08
CA VAL A 321 10.63 2.35 -19.45
C VAL A 321 11.51 1.40 -20.26
N VAL A 322 12.82 1.58 -20.21
CA VAL A 322 13.76 0.68 -20.89
C VAL A 322 13.68 -0.74 -20.32
N MET A 323 13.61 -0.86 -18.98
CA MET A 323 13.37 -2.12 -18.30
C MET A 323 12.08 -2.79 -18.77
N GLY A 324 10.97 -2.03 -18.82
CA GLY A 324 9.66 -2.54 -19.22
C GLY A 324 9.64 -3.06 -20.67
N ILE A 325 10.25 -2.32 -21.59
CA ILE A 325 10.40 -2.74 -22.99
C ILE A 325 11.22 -4.03 -23.08
N ALA A 326 12.37 -4.10 -22.40
CA ALA A 326 13.21 -5.31 -22.37
C ALA A 326 12.45 -6.52 -21.81
N ALA A 327 11.74 -6.33 -20.70
CA ALA A 327 10.93 -7.37 -20.08
C ALA A 327 9.79 -7.85 -20.99
N TRP A 328 9.08 -6.93 -21.65
CA TRP A 328 8.01 -7.26 -22.57
C TRP A 328 8.51 -8.01 -23.80
N LEU A 329 9.63 -7.58 -24.38
CA LEU A 329 10.27 -8.29 -25.51
C LEU A 329 10.71 -9.69 -25.11
N THR A 330 11.36 -9.82 -23.96
CA THR A 330 11.79 -11.12 -23.40
C THR A 330 10.58 -12.04 -23.21
N TYR A 331 9.50 -11.53 -22.58
CA TYR A 331 8.27 -12.31 -22.39
C TYR A 331 7.72 -12.80 -23.74
N ARG A 332 7.60 -11.92 -24.73
CA ARG A 332 7.09 -12.29 -26.06
C ARG A 332 7.94 -13.35 -26.75
N LEU A 333 9.26 -13.19 -26.73
CA LEU A 333 10.18 -14.14 -27.34
C LEU A 333 10.08 -15.53 -26.69
N PHE A 334 10.11 -15.58 -25.36
CA PHE A 334 10.06 -16.86 -24.64
C PHE A 334 8.68 -17.51 -24.70
N HIS A 335 7.62 -16.73 -24.78
CA HIS A 335 6.25 -17.25 -24.81
C HIS A 335 5.93 -18.04 -26.09
N VAL A 336 6.72 -17.90 -27.14
CA VAL A 336 6.61 -18.71 -28.37
C VAL A 336 7.06 -20.16 -28.12
N PHE A 337 8.03 -20.39 -27.21
CA PHE A 337 8.65 -21.69 -27.01
C PHE A 337 8.35 -22.29 -25.63
N ALA A 338 7.95 -21.46 -24.67
CA ALA A 338 7.74 -21.85 -23.29
C ALA A 338 6.35 -21.36 -22.79
N GLY A 339 5.84 -22.01 -21.77
CA GLY A 339 4.60 -21.59 -21.11
C GLY A 339 4.72 -20.24 -20.39
N ASN A 340 3.57 -19.69 -19.98
CA ASN A 340 3.49 -18.37 -19.33
C ASN A 340 4.44 -18.20 -18.14
N THR A 341 4.55 -19.23 -17.28
CA THR A 341 5.37 -19.18 -16.05
C THR A 341 6.86 -18.98 -16.37
N VAL A 342 7.40 -19.77 -17.28
CA VAL A 342 8.84 -19.70 -17.64
C VAL A 342 9.14 -18.37 -18.33
N SER A 343 8.29 -17.95 -19.24
CA SER A 343 8.41 -16.69 -19.98
C SER A 343 8.36 -15.47 -19.04
N LEU A 344 7.46 -15.49 -18.05
CA LEU A 344 7.33 -14.43 -17.06
C LEU A 344 8.56 -14.38 -16.13
N LEU A 345 9.04 -15.53 -15.64
CA LEU A 345 10.23 -15.56 -14.79
C LEU A 345 11.47 -15.06 -15.54
N ALA A 346 11.65 -15.44 -16.79
CA ALA A 346 12.73 -14.92 -17.62
C ALA A 346 12.62 -13.39 -17.82
N ALA A 347 11.42 -12.90 -18.10
CA ALA A 347 11.16 -11.48 -18.25
C ALA A 347 11.46 -10.69 -16.97
N LEU A 348 11.07 -11.20 -15.80
CA LEU A 348 11.34 -10.57 -14.50
C LEU A 348 12.84 -10.55 -14.16
N MET A 349 13.58 -11.62 -14.46
CA MET A 349 15.04 -11.65 -14.28
C MET A 349 15.73 -10.60 -15.17
N ILE A 350 15.38 -10.54 -16.45
CA ILE A 350 15.93 -9.51 -17.37
C ILE A 350 15.54 -8.11 -16.92
N ALA A 351 14.29 -7.91 -16.48
CA ALA A 351 13.85 -6.63 -15.92
C ALA A 351 14.75 -6.17 -14.76
N ALA A 352 15.02 -7.05 -13.80
CA ALA A 352 15.88 -6.74 -12.66
C ALA A 352 17.31 -6.39 -13.11
N VAL A 353 17.91 -7.21 -13.97
CA VAL A 353 19.27 -6.97 -14.48
C VAL A 353 19.37 -5.63 -15.23
N VAL A 354 18.42 -5.34 -16.13
CA VAL A 354 18.41 -4.12 -16.91
C VAL A 354 18.23 -2.90 -16.00
N TYR A 355 17.27 -2.95 -15.07
CA TYR A 355 16.98 -1.82 -14.18
C TYR A 355 18.15 -1.50 -13.25
N PHE A 356 18.63 -2.48 -12.49
CA PHE A 356 19.76 -2.27 -11.58
C PHE A 356 21.07 -1.94 -12.32
N GLY A 357 21.29 -2.54 -13.50
CA GLY A 357 22.42 -2.21 -14.35
C GLY A 357 22.42 -0.75 -14.80
N GLN A 358 21.27 -0.23 -15.21
CA GLN A 358 21.13 1.19 -15.58
C GLN A 358 21.34 2.12 -14.38
N LEU A 359 20.76 1.81 -13.22
CA LEU A 359 20.96 2.59 -12.00
C LEU A 359 22.45 2.64 -11.60
N TYR A 360 23.15 1.49 -11.71
CA TYR A 360 24.57 1.43 -11.44
C TYR A 360 25.39 2.33 -12.41
N VAL A 361 25.05 2.31 -13.69
CA VAL A 361 25.70 3.19 -14.69
C VAL A 361 25.40 4.67 -14.41
N CYS A 362 24.15 5.02 -14.07
CA CYS A 362 23.77 6.39 -13.71
C CYS A 362 24.55 6.88 -12.48
N ARG A 363 24.69 6.01 -11.45
CA ARG A 363 25.49 6.31 -10.26
C ARG A 363 26.96 6.54 -10.59
N LYS A 364 27.57 5.68 -11.44
CA LYS A 364 28.98 5.82 -11.86
C LYS A 364 29.24 7.10 -12.65
N LYS A 365 28.25 7.59 -13.41
CA LYS A 365 28.30 8.85 -14.14
C LYS A 365 27.99 10.09 -13.30
N GLY A 366 27.73 9.96 -12.00
CA GLY A 366 27.38 11.06 -11.11
C GLY A 366 26.00 11.69 -11.41
N ILE A 367 25.13 10.98 -12.15
CA ILE A 367 23.78 11.46 -12.49
C ILE A 367 22.82 11.16 -11.34
N TYR A 368 23.22 10.21 -10.45
CA TYR A 368 22.35 9.67 -9.43
C TYR A 368 23.06 9.60 -8.07
#